data_e8dceda6d11e5d41076bb3fe80854bce
#
_entry.id   e8dceda6d11e5d41076bb3fe80854bce
#
_cell.length_a   1.000
_cell.length_b   1.000
_cell.length_c   1.000
_cell.angle_alpha   90.00
_cell.angle_beta   90.00
_cell.angle_gamma   90.00
#
_symmetry.space_group_name_H-M   'P 1'
#
loop_
_entity.id
_entity.type
_entity.pdbx_description
1 polymer ?
#
loop_
_entity_poly.entity_id
_entity_poly.type
_entity_poly.pdbx_seq_one_letter_code
_entity_poly.pdbx_strand_id
1 'polypeptide(L)'
;MNVPIILALGAIVVVAVVMVMTREQQPQQRATALQRAGAAVMAVFTVLGGTFIAANALQDPGGNTGLLITATWVVPMLILAVSAWFWPAPTAPLLLALTASFIAACVWLAFDPTALRAFISENGPVIAVSVVALSFPAAVLGLKRTALAGWMLVALGALPLLITFIGRSGPVASLAAASVVPLVAGIAFLVSARMAHGSTTAGSQRAAAA
;
A
#
# COMPACT_ATOMS: atom_id res chain seq x y z
N MET A 1 2.37 -13.32 -20.30
CA MET A 1 2.35 -13.63 -18.86
C MET A 1 2.15 -12.32 -18.13
N ASN A 2 1.12 -12.19 -17.30
CA ASN A 2 0.72 -10.88 -16.74
C ASN A 2 1.65 -10.48 -15.60
N VAL A 3 2.53 -9.51 -15.83
CA VAL A 3 3.47 -8.93 -14.85
C VAL A 3 2.81 -8.70 -13.46
N PRO A 4 1.57 -8.18 -13.37
CA PRO A 4 0.90 -7.98 -12.08
C PRO A 4 0.65 -9.26 -11.29
N ILE A 5 0.36 -10.37 -11.95
CA ILE A 5 0.16 -11.65 -11.27
C ILE A 5 1.48 -12.17 -10.70
N ILE A 6 2.58 -11.98 -11.41
CA ILE A 6 3.91 -12.38 -10.94
C ILE A 6 4.32 -11.56 -9.72
N LEU A 7 4.08 -10.25 -9.73
CA LEU A 7 4.36 -9.37 -8.59
C LEU A 7 3.51 -9.73 -7.37
N ALA A 8 2.23 -10.03 -7.58
CA ALA A 8 1.33 -10.46 -6.52
C ALA A 8 1.76 -11.79 -5.90
N LEU A 9 2.06 -12.79 -6.73
CA LEU A 9 2.58 -14.07 -6.28
C LEU A 9 3.92 -13.91 -5.57
N GLY A 10 4.83 -13.09 -6.11
CA GLY A 10 6.11 -12.77 -5.49
C GLY A 10 5.95 -12.17 -4.09
N ALA A 11 5.04 -11.22 -3.92
CA ALA A 11 4.74 -10.61 -2.62
C ALA A 11 4.21 -11.64 -1.60
N ILE A 12 3.28 -12.48 -2.02
CA ILE A 12 2.72 -13.56 -1.18
C ILE A 12 3.84 -14.55 -0.78
N VAL A 13 4.67 -14.96 -1.73
CA VAL A 13 5.77 -15.89 -1.48
C VAL A 13 6.78 -15.29 -0.50
N VAL A 14 7.18 -14.02 -0.67
CA VAL A 14 8.12 -13.36 0.25
C VAL A 14 7.56 -13.32 1.67
N VAL A 15 6.31 -12.93 1.85
CA VAL A 15 5.68 -12.89 3.18
C VAL A 15 5.57 -14.30 3.77
N ALA A 16 5.18 -15.30 2.97
CA ALA A 16 5.08 -16.68 3.42
C ALA A 16 6.45 -17.25 3.82
N VAL A 17 7.49 -17.02 3.01
CA VAL A 17 8.87 -17.44 3.32
C VAL A 17 9.36 -16.80 4.62
N VAL A 18 9.15 -15.50 4.80
CA VAL A 18 9.52 -14.80 6.05
C VAL A 18 8.76 -15.39 7.25
N MET A 19 7.47 -15.69 7.09
CA MET A 19 6.69 -16.34 8.15
C MET A 19 7.25 -17.71 8.54
N VAL A 20 7.64 -18.51 7.55
CA VAL A 20 8.22 -19.84 7.79
C VAL A 20 9.60 -19.73 8.43
N MET A 21 10.49 -18.91 7.86
CA MET A 21 11.86 -18.77 8.36
C MET A 21 11.94 -18.18 9.78
N THR A 22 10.94 -17.39 10.18
CA THR A 22 10.89 -16.78 11.52
C THR A 22 10.08 -17.61 12.51
N ARG A 23 9.61 -18.79 12.14
CA ARG A 23 8.69 -19.61 12.98
C ARG A 23 9.30 -19.98 14.33
N GLU A 24 10.60 -20.22 14.39
CA GLU A 24 11.34 -20.58 15.62
C GLU A 24 11.86 -19.37 16.40
N GLN A 25 11.73 -18.16 15.86
CA GLN A 25 12.21 -16.95 16.51
C GLN A 25 11.23 -16.47 17.59
N GLN A 26 11.76 -15.68 18.55
CA GLN A 26 10.93 -15.03 19.54
C GLN A 26 9.86 -14.15 18.90
N PRO A 27 8.63 -14.05 19.46
CA PRO A 27 7.51 -13.32 18.86
C PRO A 27 7.86 -11.88 18.46
N GLN A 28 8.71 -11.22 19.20
CA GLN A 28 9.12 -9.84 18.96
C GLN A 28 10.05 -9.71 17.75
N GLN A 29 10.99 -10.64 17.57
CA GLN A 29 11.88 -10.68 16.40
C GLN A 29 11.07 -11.02 15.13
N ARG A 30 10.12 -11.94 15.25
CA ARG A 30 9.20 -12.30 14.18
C ARG A 30 8.33 -11.12 13.74
N ALA A 31 7.79 -10.35 14.71
CA ALA A 31 7.01 -9.15 14.40
C ALA A 31 7.84 -8.13 13.61
N THR A 32 9.09 -7.87 14.04
CA THR A 32 9.99 -6.94 13.35
C THR A 32 10.38 -7.44 11.95
N ALA A 33 10.61 -8.74 11.78
CA ALA A 33 10.92 -9.33 10.49
C ALA A 33 9.74 -9.19 9.50
N LEU A 34 8.51 -9.48 9.96
CA LEU A 34 7.30 -9.31 9.15
C LEU A 34 7.09 -7.84 8.73
N GLN A 35 7.29 -6.92 9.67
CA GLN A 35 7.18 -5.49 9.42
C GLN A 35 8.16 -5.02 8.35
N ARG A 36 9.43 -5.42 8.45
CA ARG A 36 10.46 -5.10 7.46
C ARG A 36 10.18 -5.74 6.11
N ALA A 37 9.71 -6.99 6.10
CA ALA A 37 9.32 -7.68 4.87
C ALA A 37 8.17 -6.97 4.15
N GLY A 38 7.12 -6.57 4.87
CA GLY A 38 6.01 -5.81 4.30
C GLY A 38 6.46 -4.48 3.71
N ALA A 39 7.33 -3.74 4.41
CA ALA A 39 7.90 -2.50 3.89
C ALA A 39 8.79 -2.72 2.66
N ALA A 40 9.63 -3.75 2.66
CA ALA A 40 10.50 -4.10 1.52
C ALA A 40 9.67 -4.50 0.28
N VAL A 41 8.65 -5.32 0.45
CA VAL A 41 7.73 -5.71 -0.62
C VAL A 41 7.06 -4.48 -1.22
N MET A 42 6.59 -3.54 -0.39
CA MET A 42 6.00 -2.29 -0.87
C MET A 42 7.02 -1.40 -1.58
N ALA A 43 8.25 -1.31 -1.10
CA ALA A 43 9.31 -0.55 -1.76
C ALA A 43 9.62 -1.12 -3.15
N VAL A 44 9.81 -2.43 -3.26
CA VAL A 44 10.06 -3.11 -4.54
C VAL A 44 8.88 -2.90 -5.50
N PHE A 45 7.65 -3.08 -5.01
CA PHE A 45 6.45 -2.87 -5.81
C PHE A 45 6.35 -1.43 -6.31
N THR A 46 6.63 -0.45 -5.45
CA THR A 46 6.58 0.97 -5.83
C THR A 46 7.66 1.32 -6.85
N VAL A 47 8.87 0.80 -6.71
CA VAL A 47 9.95 1.03 -7.68
C VAL A 47 9.58 0.41 -9.03
N LEU A 48 9.18 -0.87 -9.06
CA LEU A 48 8.84 -1.55 -10.31
C LEU A 48 7.57 -0.98 -10.96
N GLY A 49 6.52 -0.76 -10.19
CA GLY A 49 5.28 -0.14 -10.67
C GLY A 49 5.48 1.30 -11.08
N GLY A 50 6.23 2.05 -10.29
CA GLY A 50 6.54 3.45 -10.56
C GLY A 50 7.39 3.64 -11.82
N THR A 51 8.42 2.80 -12.02
CA THR A 51 9.22 2.84 -13.26
C THR A 51 8.38 2.47 -14.49
N PHE A 52 7.49 1.49 -14.37
CA PHE A 52 6.58 1.14 -15.45
C PHE A 52 5.64 2.29 -15.81
N ILE A 53 5.03 2.95 -14.81
CA ILE A 53 4.14 4.10 -15.02
C ILE A 53 4.91 5.27 -15.62
N ALA A 54 6.09 5.59 -15.10
CA ALA A 54 6.94 6.66 -15.60
C ALA A 54 7.39 6.39 -17.05
N ALA A 55 7.78 5.15 -17.37
CA ALA A 55 8.18 4.78 -18.72
C ALA A 55 7.03 4.99 -19.74
N ASN A 56 5.79 4.62 -19.36
CA ASN A 56 4.63 4.86 -20.24
C ASN A 56 4.35 6.36 -20.40
N ALA A 57 4.40 7.15 -19.34
CA ALA A 57 4.18 8.61 -19.41
C ALA A 57 5.27 9.33 -20.23
N LEU A 58 6.50 8.82 -20.23
CA LEU A 58 7.59 9.36 -21.03
C LEU A 58 7.52 8.96 -22.50
N GLN A 59 6.78 7.90 -22.84
CA GLN A 59 6.50 7.49 -24.23
C GLN A 59 5.29 8.23 -24.81
N ASP A 60 4.22 8.36 -24.02
CA ASP A 60 2.97 9.00 -24.42
C ASP A 60 2.37 9.76 -23.22
N PRO A 61 2.27 11.08 -23.25
CA PRO A 61 2.57 12.06 -24.33
C PRO A 61 4.06 12.38 -24.55
N GLY A 62 4.97 11.86 -23.72
CA GLY A 62 6.42 12.04 -23.87
C GLY A 62 6.94 13.43 -23.53
N GLY A 63 8.27 13.63 -23.67
CA GLY A 63 8.93 14.91 -23.50
C GLY A 63 8.69 15.57 -22.14
N ASN A 64 8.60 16.90 -22.13
CA ASN A 64 8.37 17.67 -20.89
C ASN A 64 7.02 17.38 -20.22
N THR A 65 5.98 17.06 -21.00
CA THR A 65 4.66 16.73 -20.47
C THR A 65 4.70 15.41 -19.70
N GLY A 66 5.35 14.39 -20.23
CA GLY A 66 5.54 13.12 -19.53
C GLY A 66 6.35 13.26 -18.24
N LEU A 67 7.39 14.11 -18.26
CA LEU A 67 8.15 14.45 -17.05
C LEU A 67 7.29 15.15 -15.99
N LEU A 68 6.46 16.12 -16.38
CA LEU A 68 5.56 16.81 -15.46
C LEU A 68 4.52 15.85 -14.85
N ILE A 69 3.91 15.00 -15.67
CA ILE A 69 2.97 13.97 -15.19
C ILE A 69 3.67 13.07 -14.16
N THR A 70 4.86 12.57 -14.48
CA THR A 70 5.63 11.72 -13.55
C THR A 70 5.96 12.47 -12.26
N ALA A 71 6.44 13.70 -12.35
CA ALA A 71 6.80 14.50 -11.19
C ALA A 71 5.60 14.79 -10.27
N THR A 72 4.41 14.99 -10.85
CA THR A 72 3.18 15.31 -10.10
C THR A 72 2.80 14.24 -9.07
N TRP A 73 3.10 13.00 -9.30
CA TRP A 73 2.81 11.93 -8.33
C TRP A 73 4.05 11.43 -7.58
N VAL A 74 5.25 11.41 -8.21
CA VAL A 74 6.49 10.95 -7.56
C VAL A 74 6.93 11.92 -6.47
N VAL A 75 6.91 13.23 -6.74
CA VAL A 75 7.40 14.23 -5.78
C VAL A 75 6.56 14.24 -4.49
N PRO A 76 5.22 14.35 -4.53
CA PRO A 76 4.42 14.27 -3.31
C PRO A 76 4.59 12.94 -2.57
N MET A 77 4.66 11.82 -3.30
CA MET A 77 4.89 10.50 -2.71
C MET A 77 6.20 10.46 -1.92
N LEU A 78 7.29 10.96 -2.50
CA LEU A 78 8.59 11.00 -1.83
C LEU A 78 8.60 11.95 -0.63
N ILE A 79 8.00 13.14 -0.77
CA ILE A 79 7.85 14.09 0.35
C ILE A 79 7.10 13.45 1.50
N LEU A 80 5.98 12.78 1.23
CA LEU A 80 5.19 12.09 2.25
C LEU A 80 5.96 10.92 2.87
N ALA A 81 6.72 10.15 2.08
CA ALA A 81 7.54 9.06 2.59
C ALA A 81 8.68 9.56 3.50
N VAL A 82 9.39 10.60 3.08
CA VAL A 82 10.43 11.25 3.88
C VAL A 82 9.84 11.84 5.16
N SER A 83 8.71 12.52 5.05
CA SER A 83 7.99 13.07 6.22
C SER A 83 7.54 11.97 7.17
N ALA A 84 7.03 10.84 6.67
CA ALA A 84 6.65 9.68 7.48
C ALA A 84 7.84 9.06 8.21
N TRP A 85 9.03 9.12 7.62
CA TRP A 85 10.26 8.63 8.23
C TRP A 85 10.77 9.55 9.34
N PHE A 86 10.86 10.86 9.10
CA PHE A 86 11.44 11.81 10.05
C PHE A 86 10.42 12.34 11.07
N TRP A 87 9.17 12.58 10.65
CA TRP A 87 8.11 13.17 11.47
C TRP A 87 6.82 12.32 11.47
N PRO A 88 6.87 11.09 12.04
CA PRO A 88 5.72 10.18 11.98
C PRO A 88 4.49 10.68 12.75
N ALA A 89 4.67 11.58 13.73
CA ALA A 89 3.57 12.10 14.55
C ALA A 89 2.62 13.00 13.74
N PRO A 90 3.08 14.08 13.06
CA PRO A 90 2.21 14.92 12.24
C PRO A 90 1.86 14.27 10.89
N THR A 91 2.71 13.39 10.35
CA THR A 91 2.46 12.76 9.05
C THR A 91 1.36 11.70 9.11
N ALA A 92 1.19 11.02 10.25
CA ALA A 92 0.17 9.99 10.39
C ALA A 92 -1.27 10.51 10.19
N PRO A 93 -1.74 11.58 10.86
CA PRO A 93 -3.08 12.12 10.61
C PRO A 93 -3.22 12.70 9.21
N LEU A 94 -2.17 13.30 8.64
CA LEU A 94 -2.18 13.79 7.26
C LEU A 94 -2.39 12.65 6.25
N LEU A 95 -1.60 11.58 6.35
CA LEU A 95 -1.75 10.40 5.49
C LEU A 95 -3.12 9.74 5.67
N LEU A 96 -3.62 9.66 6.91
CA LEU A 96 -4.96 9.13 7.17
C LEU A 96 -6.03 9.97 6.49
N ALA A 97 -5.97 11.29 6.61
CA ALA A 97 -6.91 12.21 5.97
C ALA A 97 -6.85 12.10 4.43
N LEU A 98 -5.65 12.09 3.84
CA LEU A 98 -5.47 11.92 2.40
C LEU A 98 -6.02 10.57 1.92
N THR A 99 -5.71 9.48 2.63
CA THR A 99 -6.21 8.15 2.31
C THR A 99 -7.73 8.08 2.41
N ALA A 100 -8.32 8.62 3.48
CA ALA A 100 -9.77 8.64 3.68
C ALA A 100 -10.48 9.48 2.61
N SER A 101 -9.95 10.66 2.30
CA SER A 101 -10.49 11.53 1.24
C SER A 101 -10.41 10.88 -0.13
N PHE A 102 -9.30 10.22 -0.44
CA PHE A 102 -9.13 9.49 -1.69
C PHE A 102 -10.11 8.32 -1.80
N ILE A 103 -10.26 7.51 -0.73
CA ILE A 103 -11.23 6.42 -0.69
C ILE A 103 -12.66 6.94 -0.86
N ALA A 104 -13.02 8.02 -0.13
CA ALA A 104 -14.35 8.62 -0.22
C ALA A 104 -14.65 9.12 -1.65
N ALA A 105 -13.69 9.79 -2.29
CA ALA A 105 -13.83 10.26 -3.68
C ALA A 105 -14.01 9.09 -4.66
N CYS A 106 -13.21 8.03 -4.53
CA CYS A 106 -13.31 6.84 -5.37
C CYS A 106 -14.63 6.09 -5.16
N VAL A 107 -15.09 5.96 -3.92
CA VAL A 107 -16.39 5.33 -3.60
C VAL A 107 -17.53 6.19 -4.16
N TRP A 108 -17.49 7.50 -3.97
CA TRP A 108 -18.46 8.41 -4.56
C TRP A 108 -18.56 8.25 -6.08
N LEU A 109 -17.41 8.22 -6.76
CA LEU A 109 -17.34 8.05 -8.20
C LEU A 109 -17.87 6.66 -8.65
N ALA A 110 -17.71 5.63 -7.82
CA ALA A 110 -18.18 4.27 -8.12
C ALA A 110 -19.71 4.14 -8.11
N PHE A 111 -20.45 5.04 -7.45
CA PHE A 111 -21.93 5.06 -7.48
C PHE A 111 -22.47 5.56 -8.82
N ASP A 112 -21.66 6.27 -9.64
CA ASP A 112 -22.02 6.63 -11.01
C ASP A 112 -21.09 5.90 -12.00
N PRO A 113 -21.50 4.73 -12.51
CA PRO A 113 -20.67 3.95 -13.45
C PRO A 113 -20.36 4.67 -14.76
N THR A 114 -21.16 5.65 -15.14
CA THR A 114 -20.93 6.44 -16.37
C THR A 114 -19.83 7.47 -16.13
N ALA A 115 -19.91 8.21 -15.03
CA ALA A 115 -18.87 9.13 -14.61
C ALA A 115 -17.53 8.42 -14.35
N LEU A 116 -17.55 7.25 -13.70
CA LEU A 116 -16.36 6.44 -13.46
C LEU A 116 -15.67 6.02 -14.77
N ARG A 117 -16.43 5.55 -15.76
CA ARG A 117 -15.89 5.16 -17.07
C ARG A 117 -15.32 6.37 -17.82
N ALA A 118 -16.03 7.49 -17.83
CA ALA A 118 -15.55 8.73 -18.43
C ALA A 118 -14.24 9.18 -17.77
N PHE A 119 -14.20 9.19 -16.42
CA PHE A 119 -13.01 9.54 -15.67
C PHE A 119 -11.79 8.67 -16.01
N ILE A 120 -11.98 7.34 -16.07
CA ILE A 120 -10.90 6.40 -16.40
C ILE A 120 -10.46 6.56 -17.86
N SER A 121 -11.40 6.81 -18.79
CA SER A 121 -11.07 6.98 -20.21
C SER A 121 -10.31 8.27 -20.49
N GLU A 122 -10.62 9.35 -19.76
CA GLU A 122 -9.98 10.66 -19.94
C GLU A 122 -8.64 10.77 -19.20
N ASN A 123 -8.55 10.20 -18.01
CA ASN A 123 -7.40 10.39 -17.13
C ASN A 123 -6.48 9.16 -17.02
N GLY A 124 -6.83 8.05 -17.69
CA GLY A 124 -6.06 6.82 -17.64
C GLY A 124 -6.06 6.15 -16.26
N PRO A 125 -4.97 5.46 -15.86
CA PRO A 125 -4.92 4.64 -14.64
C PRO A 125 -4.67 5.46 -13.34
N VAL A 126 -5.20 6.69 -13.24
CA VAL A 126 -4.95 7.61 -12.10
C VAL A 126 -5.28 6.98 -10.76
N ILE A 127 -6.36 6.18 -10.67
CA ILE A 127 -6.73 5.48 -9.43
C ILE A 127 -5.63 4.51 -9.00
N ALA A 128 -5.11 3.70 -9.92
CA ALA A 128 -4.04 2.75 -9.62
C ALA A 128 -2.73 3.46 -9.21
N VAL A 129 -2.39 4.55 -9.91
CA VAL A 129 -1.22 5.39 -9.59
C VAL A 129 -1.35 5.99 -8.20
N SER A 130 -2.54 6.52 -7.85
CA SER A 130 -2.81 7.13 -6.54
C SER A 130 -2.76 6.09 -5.40
N VAL A 131 -3.25 4.86 -5.64
CA VAL A 131 -3.12 3.75 -4.68
C VAL A 131 -1.65 3.47 -4.40
N VAL A 132 -0.81 3.37 -5.44
CA VAL A 132 0.65 3.14 -5.28
C VAL A 132 1.30 4.33 -4.54
N ALA A 133 0.98 5.56 -4.95
CA ALA A 133 1.55 6.78 -4.38
C ALA A 133 1.22 6.98 -2.89
N LEU A 134 0.04 6.55 -2.42
CA LEU A 134 -0.34 6.60 -1.01
C LEU A 134 0.13 5.38 -0.22
N SER A 135 0.22 4.22 -0.86
CA SER A 135 0.63 2.97 -0.19
C SER A 135 2.09 2.99 0.24
N PHE A 136 2.99 3.60 -0.54
CA PHE A 136 4.40 3.65 -0.20
C PHE A 136 4.70 4.48 1.06
N PRO A 137 4.24 5.75 1.19
CA PRO A 137 4.40 6.50 2.45
C PRO A 137 3.72 5.81 3.63
N ALA A 138 2.56 5.16 3.42
CA ALA A 138 1.90 4.38 4.47
C ALA A 138 2.77 3.20 4.92
N ALA A 139 3.45 2.49 4.01
CA ALA A 139 4.37 1.42 4.37
C ALA A 139 5.61 1.93 5.13
N VAL A 140 6.15 3.09 4.74
CA VAL A 140 7.24 3.76 5.48
C VAL A 140 6.77 4.15 6.89
N LEU A 141 5.58 4.73 7.02
CA LEU A 141 4.97 5.03 8.32
C LEU A 141 4.80 3.75 9.17
N GLY A 142 4.52 2.62 8.53
CA GLY A 142 4.35 1.31 9.15
C GLY A 142 5.57 0.84 9.94
N LEU A 143 6.77 1.29 9.60
CA LEU A 143 7.99 0.99 10.35
C LEU A 143 7.99 1.63 11.75
N LYS A 144 7.14 2.64 11.99
CA LYS A 144 7.02 3.32 13.28
C LYS A 144 5.60 3.23 13.89
N ARG A 145 4.56 3.12 13.06
CA ARG A 145 3.15 3.03 13.46
C ARG A 145 2.46 1.87 12.74
N THR A 146 2.85 0.66 13.09
CA THR A 146 2.53 -0.59 12.38
C THR A 146 1.03 -0.83 12.21
N ALA A 147 0.24 -0.69 13.28
CA ALA A 147 -1.20 -0.97 13.22
C ALA A 147 -1.95 0.01 12.31
N LEU A 148 -1.66 1.31 12.42
CA LEU A 148 -2.30 2.34 11.61
C LEU A 148 -1.98 2.14 10.12
N ALA A 149 -0.72 1.96 9.79
CA ALA A 149 -0.28 1.71 8.43
C ALA A 149 -0.87 0.43 7.84
N GLY A 150 -0.96 -0.62 8.65
CA GLY A 150 -1.61 -1.87 8.25
C GLY A 150 -3.06 -1.66 7.82
N TRP A 151 -3.85 -0.92 8.59
CA TRP A 151 -5.23 -0.60 8.21
C TRP A 151 -5.32 0.28 6.97
N MET A 152 -4.45 1.28 6.83
CA MET A 152 -4.40 2.12 5.63
C MET A 152 -4.08 1.31 4.38
N LEU A 153 -3.10 0.42 4.43
CA LEU A 153 -2.72 -0.43 3.31
C LEU A 153 -3.82 -1.44 2.94
N VAL A 154 -4.49 -2.03 3.94
CA VAL A 154 -5.65 -2.90 3.69
C VAL A 154 -6.78 -2.12 3.02
N ALA A 155 -7.10 -0.92 3.51
CA ALA A 155 -8.13 -0.08 2.92
C ALA A 155 -7.80 0.33 1.47
N LEU A 156 -6.55 0.78 1.22
CA LEU A 156 -6.09 1.13 -0.12
C LEU A 156 -6.08 -0.08 -1.07
N GLY A 157 -5.64 -1.23 -0.59
CA GLY A 157 -5.61 -2.45 -1.41
C GLY A 157 -7.00 -3.05 -1.65
N ALA A 158 -7.96 -2.87 -0.73
CA ALA A 158 -9.33 -3.30 -0.92
C ALA A 158 -10.12 -2.37 -1.86
N LEU A 159 -9.74 -1.10 -1.96
CA LEU A 159 -10.46 -0.08 -2.73
C LEU A 159 -10.70 -0.47 -4.20
N PRO A 160 -9.69 -0.92 -5.00
CA PRO A 160 -9.92 -1.31 -6.37
C PRO A 160 -10.90 -2.49 -6.51
N LEU A 161 -10.89 -3.43 -5.54
CA LEU A 161 -11.84 -4.54 -5.51
C LEU A 161 -13.26 -4.03 -5.24
N LEU A 162 -13.41 -3.10 -4.29
CA LEU A 162 -14.70 -2.47 -3.98
C LEU A 162 -15.25 -1.69 -5.19
N ILE A 163 -14.41 -0.91 -5.88
CA ILE A 163 -14.81 -0.17 -7.08
C ILE A 163 -15.30 -1.12 -8.17
N THR A 164 -14.59 -2.23 -8.39
CA THR A 164 -14.97 -3.25 -9.38
C THR A 164 -16.30 -3.90 -9.03
N PHE A 165 -16.52 -4.17 -7.74
CA PHE A 165 -17.76 -4.79 -7.26
C PHE A 165 -18.97 -3.85 -7.34
N ILE A 166 -18.83 -2.60 -6.89
CA ILE A 166 -19.90 -1.59 -6.89
C ILE A 166 -20.20 -1.13 -8.33
N GLY A 167 -19.18 -0.81 -9.08
CA GLY A 167 -19.30 -0.23 -10.43
C GLY A 167 -19.74 -1.23 -11.51
N ARG A 168 -19.89 -2.54 -11.17
CA ARG A 168 -20.19 -3.62 -12.11
C ARG A 168 -19.35 -3.57 -13.39
N SER A 169 -18.24 -2.86 -13.36
CA SER A 169 -17.23 -2.83 -14.40
C SER A 169 -16.43 -4.12 -14.29
N GLY A 170 -16.25 -4.81 -15.40
CA GLY A 170 -15.45 -6.04 -15.44
C GLY A 170 -14.04 -5.80 -14.88
N PRO A 171 -13.30 -6.86 -14.51
CA PRO A 171 -12.00 -6.74 -13.86
C PRO A 171 -11.02 -5.98 -14.77
N VAL A 172 -10.65 -4.77 -14.36
CA VAL A 172 -9.57 -4.03 -15.00
C VAL A 172 -8.27 -4.59 -14.43
N ALA A 173 -7.50 -5.29 -15.24
CA ALA A 173 -6.28 -5.99 -14.81
C ALA A 173 -5.30 -5.10 -14.06
N SER A 174 -5.21 -3.82 -14.41
CA SER A 174 -4.37 -2.82 -13.72
C SER A 174 -4.83 -2.54 -12.29
N LEU A 175 -6.15 -2.50 -12.05
CA LEU A 175 -6.71 -2.27 -10.71
C LEU A 175 -6.50 -3.49 -9.80
N ALA A 176 -6.70 -4.70 -10.32
CA ALA A 176 -6.43 -5.92 -9.57
C ALA A 176 -4.95 -6.04 -9.17
N ALA A 177 -4.04 -5.65 -10.07
CA ALA A 177 -2.61 -5.62 -9.79
C ALA A 177 -2.24 -4.65 -8.67
N ALA A 178 -2.82 -3.46 -8.67
CA ALA A 178 -2.58 -2.45 -7.66
C ALA A 178 -3.13 -2.82 -6.27
N SER A 179 -4.09 -3.78 -6.20
CA SER A 179 -4.74 -4.21 -4.96
C SER A 179 -3.93 -5.17 -4.12
N VAL A 180 -3.36 -6.20 -4.76
CA VAL A 180 -2.87 -7.40 -4.04
C VAL A 180 -1.68 -7.08 -3.16
N VAL A 181 -0.72 -6.28 -3.66
CA VAL A 181 0.51 -6.00 -2.91
C VAL A 181 0.27 -5.15 -1.67
N PRO A 182 -0.49 -4.03 -1.73
CA PRO A 182 -0.88 -3.29 -0.52
C PRO A 182 -1.67 -4.14 0.48
N LEU A 183 -2.59 -5.01 0.01
CA LEU A 183 -3.34 -5.92 0.89
C LEU A 183 -2.42 -6.87 1.64
N VAL A 184 -1.52 -7.55 0.94
CA VAL A 184 -0.57 -8.50 1.56
C VAL A 184 0.35 -7.78 2.55
N ALA A 185 0.89 -6.62 2.18
CA ALA A 185 1.71 -5.82 3.07
C ALA A 185 0.92 -5.32 4.28
N GLY A 186 -0.31 -4.87 4.08
CA GLY A 186 -1.20 -4.41 5.16
C GLY A 186 -1.51 -5.53 6.15
N ILE A 187 -1.83 -6.73 5.68
CA ILE A 187 -2.04 -7.91 6.53
C ILE A 187 -0.75 -8.24 7.30
N ALA A 188 0.41 -8.21 6.66
CA ALA A 188 1.70 -8.46 7.33
C ALA A 188 1.95 -7.45 8.47
N PHE A 189 1.66 -6.16 8.26
CA PHE A 189 1.74 -5.14 9.30
C PHE A 189 0.74 -5.37 10.44
N LEU A 190 -0.52 -5.74 10.15
CA LEU A 190 -1.52 -6.02 11.19
C LEU A 190 -1.15 -7.24 12.04
N VAL A 191 -0.67 -8.31 11.40
CA VAL A 191 -0.19 -9.50 12.11
C VAL A 191 1.01 -9.16 12.98
N SER A 192 1.97 -8.40 12.45
CA SER A 192 3.13 -7.90 13.22
C SER A 192 2.71 -7.08 14.44
N ALA A 193 1.76 -6.15 14.28
CA ALA A 193 1.23 -5.34 15.37
C ALA A 193 0.58 -6.19 16.47
N ARG A 194 -0.22 -7.20 16.10
CA ARG A 194 -0.85 -8.12 17.07
C ARG A 194 0.18 -8.94 17.86
N MET A 195 1.21 -9.45 17.18
CA MET A 195 2.29 -10.20 17.85
C MET A 195 3.05 -9.34 18.86
N ALA A 196 3.32 -8.07 18.53
CA ALA A 196 3.99 -7.14 19.42
C ALA A 196 3.17 -6.83 20.69
N HIS A 197 1.85 -6.68 20.58
CA HIS A 197 0.98 -6.42 21.73
C HIS A 197 0.84 -7.65 22.66
N GLY A 198 0.76 -8.85 22.13
CA GLY A 198 0.64 -10.07 22.93
C GLY A 198 1.86 -10.34 23.82
N SER A 199 3.04 -9.94 23.39
CA SER A 199 4.27 -10.13 24.17
C SER A 199 4.39 -9.17 25.39
N THR A 200 3.83 -7.97 25.30
CA THR A 200 3.84 -6.99 26.41
C THR A 200 2.89 -7.36 27.52
N THR A 201 1.72 -7.89 27.21
CA THR A 201 0.74 -8.34 28.23
C THR A 201 1.21 -9.57 28.99
N ALA A 202 1.86 -10.52 28.34
CA ALA A 202 2.42 -11.70 29.01
C ALA A 202 3.57 -11.36 29.96
N GLY A 203 4.39 -10.35 29.61
CA GLY A 203 5.48 -9.87 30.47
C GLY A 203 4.98 -9.16 31.74
N SER A 204 3.96 -8.32 31.63
CA SER A 204 3.39 -7.61 32.77
C SER A 204 2.66 -8.54 33.76
N GLN A 205 2.01 -9.58 33.29
CA GLN A 205 1.36 -10.58 34.14
C GLN A 205 2.37 -11.43 34.93
N ARG A 206 3.52 -11.76 34.35
CA ARG A 206 4.59 -12.47 35.05
C ARG A 206 5.26 -11.61 36.11
N ALA A 207 5.46 -10.31 35.85
CA ALA A 207 6.02 -9.38 36.83
C ALA A 207 5.08 -9.07 38.00
N ALA A 208 3.77 -9.20 37.81
CA ALA A 208 2.77 -9.01 38.86
C ALA A 208 2.57 -10.27 39.75
N ALA A 209 3.03 -11.43 39.28
CA ALA A 209 2.89 -12.72 39.99
C ALA A 209 4.18 -13.15 40.74
N ALA A 210 5.28 -12.39 40.62
CA ALA A 210 6.55 -12.56 41.33
C ALA A 210 6.71 -11.55 42.44
#